data_95d61c7f0deff1582c96a6f8beed0077
#
_entry.id   95d61c7f0deff1582c96a6f8beed0077
#
_cell.length_a   1.000
_cell.length_b   1.000
_cell.length_c   1.000
_cell.angle_alpha   90.00
_cell.angle_beta   90.00
_cell.angle_gamma   90.00
#
_symmetry.space_group_name_H-M   'P 1'
#
loop_
_entity.id
_entity.type
_entity.pdbx_description
1 polymer ?
#
loop_
_entity_poly.entity_id
_entity_poly.type
_entity_poly.pdbx_seq_one_letter_code
_entity_poly.pdbx_strand_id
1 'polypeptide(L)'
;MKIQPVGVYLFGSAARGDGSAESDVDVLVVRPGRVDGDVWTNQMMELSRSVRAWTGNACEILEFTKRDLEALARKKDRLITSLKKDVVVISGPKLRSVAHI
;
A
#
# COMPACT_ATOMS: atom_id res chain seq x y z
N MET A 1 14.24 -2.98 -5.64
CA MET A 1 14.03 -1.52 -5.52
C MET A 1 15.27 -0.86 -4.96
N LYS A 2 15.62 0.34 -5.44
CA LYS A 2 16.77 1.10 -4.91
C LYS A 2 16.52 1.53 -3.47
N ILE A 3 15.29 1.94 -3.16
CA ILE A 3 14.88 2.29 -1.81
C ILE A 3 13.92 1.22 -1.34
N GLN A 4 14.30 0.50 -0.28
CA GLN A 4 13.47 -0.58 0.23
C GLN A 4 12.29 0.01 1.02
N PRO A 5 11.03 -0.22 0.60
CA PRO A 5 9.89 0.19 1.41
C PRO A 5 9.83 -0.61 2.70
N VAL A 6 9.23 -0.04 3.72
CA VAL A 6 8.99 -0.75 4.99
C VAL A 6 8.02 -1.90 4.74
N GLY A 7 7.01 -1.67 3.91
CA GLY A 7 6.09 -2.71 3.51
C GLY A 7 5.25 -2.30 2.31
N VAL A 8 4.75 -3.30 1.60
CA VAL A 8 3.84 -3.12 0.45
C VAL A 8 2.66 -4.06 0.65
N TYR A 9 1.46 -3.53 0.56
CA TYR A 9 0.24 -4.25 0.90
C TYR A 9 -0.85 -4.03 -0.14
N LEU A 10 -1.60 -5.08 -0.43
CA LEU A 10 -2.77 -5.03 -1.29
C LEU A 10 -4.01 -4.98 -0.40
N PHE A 11 -4.96 -4.10 -0.68
CA PHE A 11 -6.17 -3.99 0.13
C PHE A 11 -7.40 -3.70 -0.72
N GLY A 12 -8.57 -3.57 -0.08
CA GLY A 12 -9.82 -3.32 -0.76
C GLY A 12 -10.35 -4.55 -1.48
N SER A 13 -11.11 -4.36 -2.55
CA SER A 13 -11.76 -5.45 -3.29
C SER A 13 -10.77 -6.45 -3.88
N ALA A 14 -9.60 -5.98 -4.29
CA ALA A 14 -8.56 -6.86 -4.84
C ALA A 14 -8.04 -7.85 -3.77
N ALA A 15 -7.91 -7.41 -2.53
CA ALA A 15 -7.48 -8.26 -1.42
C ALA A 15 -8.55 -9.30 -1.06
N ARG A 16 -9.83 -8.93 -1.22
CA ARG A 16 -10.94 -9.87 -0.99
C ARG A 16 -11.13 -10.87 -2.12
N GLY A 17 -10.54 -10.61 -3.29
CA GLY A 17 -10.71 -11.47 -4.43
C GLY A 17 -12.05 -11.32 -5.15
N ASP A 18 -12.84 -10.32 -4.81
CA ASP A 18 -14.15 -10.07 -5.42
C ASP A 18 -14.16 -8.87 -6.34
N GLY A 19 -12.99 -8.34 -6.67
CA GLY A 19 -12.86 -7.21 -7.57
C GLY A 19 -13.21 -7.59 -9.00
N SER A 20 -13.98 -6.74 -9.68
CA SER A 20 -14.24 -6.90 -11.10
C SER A 20 -13.01 -6.48 -11.90
N ALA A 21 -13.01 -6.83 -13.21
CA ALA A 21 -11.94 -6.40 -14.11
C ALA A 21 -11.83 -4.89 -14.26
N GLU A 22 -12.87 -4.16 -13.88
CA GLU A 22 -12.92 -2.70 -13.96
C GLU A 22 -12.55 -2.00 -12.65
N SER A 23 -12.34 -2.76 -11.58
CA SER A 23 -12.00 -2.19 -10.27
C SER A 23 -10.53 -1.83 -10.21
N ASP A 24 -10.22 -0.67 -9.63
CA ASP A 24 -8.83 -0.28 -9.38
C ASP A 24 -8.23 -1.17 -8.31
N VAL A 25 -6.94 -1.41 -8.43
CA VAL A 25 -6.17 -2.16 -7.43
C VAL A 25 -5.60 -1.15 -6.43
N ASP A 26 -5.95 -1.31 -5.16
CA ASP A 26 -5.48 -0.43 -4.11
C ASP A 26 -4.23 -1.02 -3.46
N VAL A 27 -3.13 -0.27 -3.53
CA VAL A 27 -1.85 -0.68 -2.96
C VAL A 27 -1.42 0.35 -1.92
N LEU A 28 -1.13 -0.14 -0.72
CA LEU A 28 -0.57 0.69 0.34
C LEU A 28 0.94 0.46 0.39
N VAL A 29 1.70 1.54 0.32
CA VAL A 29 3.15 1.49 0.46
C VAL A 29 3.54 2.25 1.71
N VAL A 30 4.21 1.56 2.63
CA VAL A 30 4.78 2.21 3.82
C VAL A 30 6.21 2.58 3.48
N ARG A 31 6.46 3.87 3.35
CA ARG A 31 7.78 4.36 2.95
C ARG A 31 8.66 4.64 4.17
N PRO A 32 10.00 4.56 4.02
CA PRO A 32 10.91 5.02 5.04
C PRO A 32 10.75 6.52 5.30
N GLY A 33 11.16 6.98 6.47
CA GLY A 33 10.96 8.37 6.87
C GLY A 33 11.61 9.40 5.96
N ARG A 34 12.83 9.10 5.50
CA ARG A 34 13.57 10.00 4.60
C ARG A 34 14.02 9.25 3.37
N VAL A 35 13.65 9.76 2.20
CA VAL A 35 14.01 9.16 0.91
C VAL A 35 14.31 10.27 -0.08
N ASP A 36 15.10 9.95 -1.11
CA ASP A 36 15.26 10.85 -2.25
C ASP A 36 13.93 10.90 -2.99
N GLY A 37 13.35 12.11 -3.10
CA GLY A 37 12.02 12.28 -3.66
C GLY A 37 11.91 11.83 -5.11
N ASP A 38 12.91 12.11 -5.94
CA ASP A 38 12.89 11.74 -7.35
C ASP A 38 13.05 10.23 -7.53
N VAL A 39 13.97 9.62 -6.80
CA VAL A 39 14.16 8.18 -6.85
C VAL A 39 12.91 7.46 -6.37
N TRP A 40 12.33 7.92 -5.27
CA TRP A 40 11.12 7.33 -4.71
C TRP A 40 9.94 7.44 -5.67
N THR A 41 9.73 8.63 -6.25
CA THR A 41 8.63 8.85 -7.20
C THR A 41 8.76 7.92 -8.41
N ASN A 42 9.96 7.79 -8.96
CA ASN A 42 10.21 6.89 -10.09
C ASN A 42 9.93 5.44 -9.72
N GLN A 43 10.31 5.01 -8.52
CA GLN A 43 10.01 3.66 -8.02
C GLN A 43 8.51 3.41 -7.92
N MET A 44 7.76 4.39 -7.44
CA MET A 44 6.31 4.26 -7.30
C MET A 44 5.64 4.19 -8.68
N MET A 45 6.14 4.93 -9.65
CA MET A 45 5.65 4.84 -11.01
C MET A 45 5.91 3.46 -11.62
N GLU A 46 7.09 2.90 -11.39
CA GLU A 46 7.42 1.56 -11.85
C GLU A 46 6.57 0.49 -11.15
N LEU A 47 6.34 0.65 -9.87
CA LEU A 47 5.48 -0.25 -9.12
C LEU A 47 4.05 -0.22 -9.68
N SER A 48 3.53 0.97 -9.94
CA SER A 48 2.20 1.13 -10.51
C SER A 48 2.09 0.43 -11.87
N ARG A 49 3.09 0.60 -12.73
CA ARG A 49 3.13 -0.09 -14.04
C ARG A 49 3.19 -1.60 -13.90
N SER A 50 3.99 -2.08 -12.96
CA SER A 50 4.13 -3.51 -12.71
C SER A 50 2.83 -4.13 -12.24
N VAL A 51 2.15 -3.48 -11.30
CA VAL A 51 0.87 -3.96 -10.79
C VAL A 51 -0.16 -3.94 -11.90
N ARG A 52 -0.19 -2.89 -12.71
CA ARG A 52 -1.12 -2.80 -13.85
C ARG A 52 -0.87 -3.89 -14.88
N ALA A 53 0.39 -4.15 -15.20
CA ALA A 53 0.76 -5.22 -16.13
C ALA A 53 0.38 -6.60 -15.58
N TRP A 54 0.56 -6.78 -14.27
CA TRP A 54 0.29 -8.05 -13.61
C TRP A 54 -1.22 -8.30 -13.42
N THR A 55 -2.00 -7.27 -13.05
CA THR A 55 -3.43 -7.44 -12.77
C THR A 55 -4.33 -7.09 -13.94
N GLY A 56 -3.84 -6.33 -14.90
CA GLY A 56 -4.65 -5.78 -15.98
C GLY A 56 -5.50 -4.58 -15.58
N ASN A 57 -5.40 -4.13 -14.34
CA ASN A 57 -6.22 -3.04 -13.80
C ASN A 57 -5.37 -1.84 -13.41
N ALA A 58 -5.98 -0.67 -13.38
CA ALA A 58 -5.33 0.53 -12.89
C ALA A 58 -4.93 0.32 -11.42
N CYS A 59 -3.77 0.86 -11.06
CA CYS A 59 -3.24 0.74 -9.72
C CYS A 59 -3.28 2.11 -9.03
N GLU A 60 -3.88 2.18 -7.87
CA GLU A 60 -3.85 3.36 -7.02
C GLU A 60 -2.91 3.08 -5.86
N ILE A 61 -1.86 3.89 -5.74
CA ILE A 61 -0.88 3.74 -4.68
C ILE A 61 -1.11 4.80 -3.62
N LEU A 62 -1.29 4.33 -2.38
CA LEU A 62 -1.36 5.19 -1.20
C LEU A 62 -0.04 5.06 -0.46
N GLU A 63 0.66 6.18 -0.30
CA GLU A 63 1.95 6.23 0.37
C GLU A 63 1.80 6.82 1.75
N PHE A 64 2.24 6.08 2.76
CA PHE A 64 2.22 6.55 4.14
C PHE A 64 3.52 6.18 4.83
N THR A 65 3.95 7.03 5.75
CA THR A 65 4.99 6.64 6.69
C THR A 65 4.34 5.86 7.82
N LYS A 66 5.14 5.16 8.61
CA LYS A 66 4.65 4.48 9.81
C LYS A 66 3.90 5.44 10.73
N ARG A 67 4.45 6.65 10.89
CA ARG A 67 3.83 7.69 11.73
C ARG A 67 2.46 8.12 11.20
N ASP A 68 2.33 8.24 9.88
CA ASP A 68 1.06 8.60 9.24
C ASP A 68 -0.02 7.54 9.53
N LEU A 69 0.35 6.27 9.42
CA LEU A 69 -0.59 5.17 9.70
C LEU A 69 -1.01 5.16 11.17
N GLU A 70 -0.08 5.41 12.07
CA GLU A 70 -0.38 5.47 13.50
C GLU A 70 -1.33 6.63 13.81
N ALA A 71 -1.15 7.78 13.15
CA ALA A 71 -2.04 8.92 13.30
C ALA A 71 -3.46 8.60 12.81
N LEU A 72 -3.57 7.94 11.67
CA LEU A 72 -4.87 7.49 11.13
C LEU A 72 -5.55 6.49 12.07
N ALA A 73 -4.78 5.59 12.66
CA ALA A 73 -5.32 4.62 13.61
C ALA A 73 -5.89 5.30 14.84
N ARG A 74 -5.24 6.34 15.35
CA ARG A 74 -5.74 7.12 16.50
C ARG A 74 -7.05 7.83 16.18
N LYS A 75 -7.22 8.29 14.93
CA LYS A 75 -8.43 8.97 14.48
C LYS A 75 -9.55 8.00 14.09
N LYS A 76 -9.27 6.70 14.11
CA LYS A 76 -10.20 5.65 13.68
C LYS A 76 -10.71 5.88 12.26
N ASP A 77 -9.79 6.27 11.36
CA ASP A 77 -10.11 6.51 9.97
C ASP A 77 -10.65 5.24 9.30
N ARG A 78 -11.54 5.41 8.32
CA ARG A 78 -12.13 4.29 7.56
C ARG A 78 -11.08 3.44 6.85
N LEU A 79 -9.99 4.06 6.40
CA LEU A 79 -8.89 3.35 5.77
C LEU A 79 -8.32 2.29 6.70
N ILE A 80 -8.16 2.61 7.99
CA ILE A 80 -7.65 1.67 8.99
C ILE A 80 -8.58 0.47 9.14
N THR A 81 -9.89 0.71 9.14
CA THR A 81 -10.87 -0.37 9.22
C THR A 81 -10.75 -1.31 8.00
N SER A 82 -10.62 -0.73 6.80
CA SER A 82 -10.41 -1.48 5.58
C SER A 82 -9.13 -2.31 5.63
N LEU A 83 -8.03 -1.71 6.09
CA LEU A 83 -6.74 -2.38 6.19
C LEU A 83 -6.74 -3.54 7.18
N LYS A 84 -7.47 -3.40 8.29
CA LYS A 84 -7.59 -4.48 9.27
C LYS A 84 -8.38 -5.66 8.74
N LYS A 85 -9.36 -5.38 7.91
CA LYS A 85 -10.30 -6.39 7.43
C LYS A 85 -9.74 -7.22 6.28
N ASP A 86 -9.25 -6.56 5.25
CA ASP A 86 -8.86 -7.20 3.99
C ASP A 86 -7.51 -6.66 3.52
N VAL A 87 -6.43 -7.25 4.00
CA VAL A 87 -5.09 -6.85 3.58
C VAL A 87 -4.26 -8.08 3.24
N VAL A 88 -3.53 -7.99 2.13
CA VAL A 88 -2.58 -9.03 1.70
C VAL A 88 -1.19 -8.44 1.67
N VAL A 89 -0.26 -9.06 2.38
CA VAL A 89 1.13 -8.61 2.40
C VAL A 89 1.81 -9.01 1.10
N ILE A 90 2.29 -8.03 0.35
CA ILE A 90 3.08 -8.28 -0.86
C ILE A 90 4.56 -8.35 -0.50
N SER A 91 5.02 -7.43 0.34
CA SER A 91 6.42 -7.36 0.76
C SER A 91 6.52 -6.74 2.15
N GLY A 92 7.45 -7.24 2.95
CA GLY A 92 7.71 -6.72 4.28
C GLY A 92 6.94 -7.44 5.38
N PRO A 93 6.97 -6.93 6.61
CA PRO A 93 6.29 -7.56 7.74
C PRO A 93 4.78 -7.35 7.69
N LYS A 94 4.06 -8.06 8.53
CA LYS A 94 2.62 -7.87 8.69
C LYS A 94 2.35 -6.40 9.05
N LEU A 95 1.27 -5.85 8.48
CA LEU A 95 0.93 -4.44 8.70
C LEU A 95 0.77 -4.11 10.19
N ARG A 96 0.20 -5.01 10.96
CA ARG A 96 0.06 -4.87 12.41
C ARG A 96 1.40 -4.63 13.10
N SER A 97 2.46 -5.29 12.65
CA SER A 97 3.80 -5.14 13.22
C SER A 97 4.42 -3.79 12.87
N VAL A 98 4.02 -3.20 11.73
CA VAL A 98 4.56 -1.94 11.27
C VAL A 98 3.90 -0.75 11.96
N ALA A 99 2.59 -0.77 12.09
CA ALA A 99 1.81 0.40 12.52
C ALA A 99 0.98 0.18 13.79
N HIS A 100 1.05 -0.98 14.41
CA HIS A 100 0.32 -1.32 15.64
C HIS A 100 -1.20 -1.05 15.55
N ILE A 101 -1.78 -1.39 14.42
CA ILE A 101 -3.20 -1.18 14.15
C ILE A 101 -4.02 -2.47 14.26
#